data_6c4effe90c6d460dc28f1cfac1b473a0
#
_entry.id   6c4effe90c6d460dc28f1cfac1b473a0
#
_cell.length_a   1.000
_cell.length_b   1.000
_cell.length_c   1.000
_cell.angle_alpha   90.00
_cell.angle_beta   90.00
_cell.angle_gamma   90.00
#
_symmetry.space_group_name_H-M   'P 1'
#
loop_
_entity.id
_entity.type
_entity.pdbx_description
1 polymer ?
#
loop_
_entity_poly.entity_id
_entity_poly.type
_entity_poly.pdbx_seq_one_letter_code
_entity_poly.pdbx_strand_id
1 'polypeptide(L)'
;YEIASCLVGSEMCIRDRHLAALCKKNEYDLIFVGRESIDYNGGMVGGMLAALLNYSYVTNCVGMTLESNEANLKREIDGGTEMLKSQLPIVVGTQKGLVEESDLIIPNMRGIMQARQKPLNVFSAESFESATSDISFEKPAPKGQVKLVDVDELISLLESEAKVI
;
A
#
# COMPACT_ATOMS: atom_id res chain seq x y z
N TYR A 1 16.80 -6.97 -0.27
CA TYR A 1 15.41 -6.54 -0.05
C TYR A 1 15.43 -5.53 1.09
N GLU A 2 14.97 -4.32 0.83
CA GLU A 2 14.77 -3.30 1.85
C GLU A 2 13.28 -3.09 2.06
N ILE A 3 12.86 -3.07 3.32
CA ILE A 3 11.47 -2.86 3.71
C ILE A 3 11.43 -1.55 4.49
N ALA A 4 10.81 -0.52 3.94
CA ALA A 4 10.49 0.69 4.66
C ALA A 4 9.18 0.47 5.42
N SER A 5 9.26 0.23 6.72
CA SER A 5 8.11 0.18 7.62
C SER A 5 8.11 1.40 8.54
N CYS A 6 6.95 1.79 9.03
CA CYS A 6 6.82 2.68 10.18
C CYS A 6 6.82 4.20 9.93
N LEU A 7 6.31 4.64 8.81
CA LEU A 7 5.92 6.04 8.68
C LEU A 7 4.40 6.24 8.87
N VAL A 8 3.80 5.36 9.68
CA VAL A 8 2.37 5.44 10.04
C VAL A 8 2.13 6.71 10.85
N GLY A 9 1.13 7.50 10.45
CA GLY A 9 0.80 8.77 11.10
C GLY A 9 1.65 9.98 10.66
N SER A 10 2.69 9.79 9.84
CA SER A 10 3.39 10.91 9.24
C SER A 10 2.60 11.51 8.07
N GLU A 11 2.79 12.79 7.83
CA GLU A 11 2.27 13.42 6.63
C GLU A 11 2.70 12.65 5.37
N MET A 12 1.77 12.43 4.45
CA MET A 12 1.98 11.61 3.26
C MET A 12 3.19 12.08 2.43
N CYS A 13 3.33 13.40 2.23
CA CYS A 13 4.44 13.98 1.48
C CYS A 13 5.81 13.79 2.16
N ILE A 14 5.88 13.75 3.48
CA ILE A 14 7.13 13.52 4.22
C ILE A 14 7.59 12.08 4.00
N ARG A 15 6.69 11.12 4.11
CA ARG A 15 6.95 9.70 3.84
C ARG A 15 7.55 9.50 2.45
N ASP A 16 6.90 10.08 1.44
CA ASP A 16 7.30 9.93 0.05
C ASP A 16 8.67 10.53 -0.22
N ARG A 17 9.00 11.67 0.40
CA ARG A 17 10.32 12.32 0.30
C ARG A 17 11.41 11.46 0.94
N HIS A 18 11.17 10.87 2.12
CA HIS A 18 12.13 9.96 2.76
C HIS A 18 12.39 8.72 1.90
N LEU A 19 11.34 8.11 1.36
CA LEU A 19 11.45 6.96 0.48
C LEU A 19 12.21 7.32 -0.81
N ALA A 20 11.90 8.47 -1.41
CA ALA A 20 12.58 8.95 -2.61
C ALA A 20 14.06 9.21 -2.37
N ALA A 21 14.43 9.81 -1.23
CA ALA A 21 15.82 10.06 -0.86
C ALA A 21 16.61 8.74 -0.72
N LEU A 22 16.01 7.74 -0.03
CA LEU A 22 16.60 6.40 0.09
C LEU A 22 16.77 5.72 -1.28
N CYS A 23 15.72 5.76 -2.10
CA CYS A 23 15.75 5.14 -3.43
C CYS A 23 16.78 5.79 -4.37
N LYS A 24 16.91 7.11 -4.35
CA LYS A 24 17.95 7.83 -5.12
C LYS A 24 19.37 7.44 -4.71
N LYS A 25 19.58 7.22 -3.40
CA LYS A 25 20.89 6.83 -2.88
C LYS A 25 21.32 5.44 -3.32
N ASN A 26 20.37 4.51 -3.45
CA ASN A 26 20.63 3.10 -3.74
C ASN A 26 20.37 2.72 -5.21
N GLU A 27 19.82 3.63 -6.02
CA GLU A 27 19.58 3.46 -7.48
C GLU A 27 18.83 2.15 -7.82
N TYR A 28 17.65 1.96 -7.19
CA TYR A 28 16.83 0.77 -7.46
C TYR A 28 16.18 0.81 -8.84
N ASP A 29 16.28 -0.28 -9.59
CA ASP A 29 15.63 -0.44 -10.89
C ASP A 29 14.15 -0.78 -10.78
N LEU A 30 13.76 -1.43 -9.68
CA LEU A 30 12.40 -1.92 -9.46
C LEU A 30 11.96 -1.69 -8.02
N ILE A 31 10.84 -0.97 -7.87
CA ILE A 31 10.26 -0.65 -6.58
C ILE A 31 8.83 -1.18 -6.53
N PHE A 32 8.55 -2.07 -5.60
CA PHE A 32 7.19 -2.54 -5.32
C PHE A 32 6.56 -1.75 -4.19
N VAL A 33 5.33 -1.31 -4.40
CA VAL A 33 4.50 -0.64 -3.40
C VAL A 33 3.15 -1.33 -3.27
N GLY A 34 2.53 -1.26 -2.12
CA GLY A 34 1.17 -1.71 -1.92
C GLY A 34 0.17 -0.82 -2.66
N ARG A 35 -1.04 -1.33 -2.89
CA ARG A 35 -2.12 -0.59 -3.54
C ARG A 35 -2.54 0.64 -2.72
N GLU A 36 -2.77 0.44 -1.44
CA GLU A 36 -3.29 1.46 -0.53
C GLU A 36 -2.85 1.20 0.92
N SER A 37 -2.88 2.23 1.75
CA SER A 37 -2.58 2.12 3.16
C SER A 37 -3.80 1.67 3.96
N ILE A 38 -3.59 0.87 5.02
CA ILE A 38 -4.67 0.33 5.86
C ILE A 38 -5.34 1.42 6.71
N ASP A 39 -4.61 2.47 7.07
CA ASP A 39 -5.05 3.54 7.96
C ASP A 39 -6.11 4.45 7.33
N TYR A 40 -5.82 5.01 6.14
CA TYR A 40 -6.69 5.96 5.45
C TYR A 40 -7.07 5.56 4.03
N ASN A 41 -6.79 4.33 3.61
CA ASN A 41 -6.97 3.84 2.24
C ASN A 41 -6.30 4.75 1.19
N GLY A 42 -5.21 5.40 1.57
CA GLY A 42 -4.46 6.29 0.69
C GLY A 42 -3.64 5.51 -0.33
N GLY A 43 -3.92 5.69 -1.62
CA GLY A 43 -3.19 5.04 -2.74
C GLY A 43 -2.13 5.93 -3.40
N MET A 44 -1.72 7.04 -2.78
CA MET A 44 -0.89 8.06 -3.45
C MET A 44 0.61 7.78 -3.39
N VAL A 45 1.09 6.99 -2.43
CA VAL A 45 2.52 6.79 -2.16
C VAL A 45 3.30 6.34 -3.40
N GLY A 46 2.80 5.33 -4.13
CA GLY A 46 3.47 4.83 -5.32
C GLY A 46 3.61 5.86 -6.43
N GLY A 47 2.54 6.62 -6.70
CA GLY A 47 2.55 7.68 -7.71
C GLY A 47 3.46 8.85 -7.34
N MET A 48 3.41 9.30 -6.07
CA MET A 48 4.28 10.35 -5.56
C MET A 48 5.75 9.94 -5.60
N LEU A 49 6.04 8.72 -5.18
CA LEU A 49 7.40 8.18 -5.22
C LEU A 49 7.93 8.13 -6.66
N ALA A 50 7.15 7.61 -7.59
CA ALA A 50 7.52 7.57 -9.01
C ALA A 50 7.77 8.98 -9.59
N ALA A 51 6.91 9.94 -9.27
CA ALA A 51 7.09 11.33 -9.69
C ALA A 51 8.37 11.96 -9.13
N LEU A 52 8.68 11.74 -7.83
CA LEU A 52 9.88 12.25 -7.17
C LEU A 52 11.18 11.61 -7.73
N LEU A 53 11.10 10.36 -8.19
CA LEU A 53 12.21 9.62 -8.80
C LEU A 53 12.29 9.83 -10.31
N ASN A 54 11.26 10.36 -10.94
CA ASN A 54 11.09 10.43 -12.40
C ASN A 54 11.09 9.02 -13.05
N TYR A 55 10.41 8.07 -12.39
CA TYR A 55 10.25 6.69 -12.86
C TYR A 55 8.84 6.48 -13.42
N SER A 56 8.70 5.48 -14.31
CA SER A 56 7.39 5.00 -14.74
C SER A 56 6.61 4.41 -13.56
N TYR A 57 5.28 4.52 -13.59
CA TYR A 57 4.41 3.96 -12.55
C TYR A 57 3.28 3.14 -13.14
N VAL A 58 3.11 1.91 -12.66
CA VAL A 58 1.99 1.04 -13.01
C VAL A 58 1.23 0.64 -11.75
N THR A 59 -0.08 0.92 -11.72
CA THR A 59 -0.98 0.58 -10.61
C THR A 59 -1.64 -0.78 -10.80
N ASN A 60 -2.19 -1.35 -9.72
CA ASN A 60 -3.05 -2.54 -9.73
C ASN A 60 -2.43 -3.72 -10.50
N CYS A 61 -1.13 -3.92 -10.35
CA CYS A 61 -0.40 -4.97 -11.02
C CYS A 61 -0.75 -6.34 -10.45
N VAL A 62 -1.24 -7.22 -11.31
CA VAL A 62 -1.63 -8.61 -11.00
C VAL A 62 -0.77 -9.65 -11.72
N GLY A 63 0.22 -9.23 -12.48
CA GLY A 63 1.17 -10.13 -13.13
C GLY A 63 2.34 -9.34 -13.69
N MET A 64 3.55 -9.92 -13.61
CA MET A 64 4.75 -9.28 -14.10
C MET A 64 5.79 -10.32 -14.55
N THR A 65 6.45 -10.02 -15.67
CA THR A 65 7.65 -10.73 -16.14
C THR A 65 8.72 -9.72 -16.50
N LEU A 66 9.97 -10.06 -16.22
CA LEU A 66 11.13 -9.24 -16.55
C LEU A 66 11.91 -9.88 -17.70
N GLU A 67 12.22 -9.09 -18.71
CA GLU A 67 13.04 -9.48 -19.84
C GLU A 67 14.15 -8.44 -20.04
N SER A 68 15.37 -8.80 -19.63
CA SER A 68 16.53 -7.90 -19.69
C SER A 68 16.27 -6.58 -18.95
N ASN A 69 15.99 -5.49 -19.67
CA ASN A 69 15.76 -4.16 -19.11
C ASN A 69 14.30 -3.69 -19.26
N GLU A 70 13.39 -4.61 -19.56
CA GLU A 70 11.97 -4.31 -19.77
C GLU A 70 11.10 -5.14 -18.83
N ALA A 71 10.02 -4.54 -18.36
CA ALA A 71 8.99 -5.19 -17.58
C ALA A 71 7.72 -5.31 -18.43
N ASN A 72 7.21 -6.54 -18.60
CA ASN A 72 5.88 -6.78 -19.12
C ASN A 72 4.93 -6.94 -17.91
N LEU A 73 3.91 -6.10 -17.82
CA LEU A 73 3.02 -6.01 -16.68
C LEU A 73 1.58 -6.25 -17.12
N LYS A 74 0.84 -6.96 -16.27
CA LYS A 74 -0.60 -7.11 -16.38
C LYS A 74 -1.23 -6.35 -15.23
N ARG A 75 -2.08 -5.38 -15.53
CA ARG A 75 -2.83 -4.66 -14.50
C ARG A 75 -4.32 -4.86 -14.64
N GLU A 76 -5.01 -4.79 -13.52
CA GLU A 76 -6.46 -4.82 -13.46
C GLU A 76 -7.01 -3.40 -13.63
N ILE A 77 -8.01 -3.28 -14.50
CA ILE A 77 -8.76 -2.05 -14.77
C ILE A 77 -10.26 -2.33 -14.69
N ASP A 78 -11.07 -1.29 -14.65
CA ASP A 78 -12.51 -1.44 -14.69
C ASP A 78 -12.94 -2.12 -15.99
N GLY A 79 -13.58 -3.28 -15.84
CA GLY A 79 -14.08 -4.10 -16.97
C GLY A 79 -13.07 -5.06 -17.59
N GLY A 80 -11.84 -5.20 -17.02
CA GLY A 80 -10.89 -6.18 -17.54
C GLY A 80 -9.46 -6.05 -17.09
N THR A 81 -8.55 -6.47 -17.95
CA THR A 81 -7.10 -6.39 -17.70
C THR A 81 -6.39 -5.73 -18.88
N GLU A 82 -5.33 -5.02 -18.58
CA GLU A 82 -4.48 -4.35 -19.56
C GLU A 82 -3.06 -4.92 -19.49
N MET A 83 -2.46 -5.12 -20.66
CA MET A 83 -1.06 -5.52 -20.78
C MET A 83 -0.20 -4.31 -21.11
N LEU A 84 0.80 -4.07 -20.29
CA LEU A 84 1.70 -2.93 -20.41
C LEU A 84 3.14 -3.41 -20.56
N LYS A 85 3.93 -2.61 -21.26
CA LYS A 85 5.37 -2.79 -21.37
C LYS A 85 6.07 -1.49 -20.95
N SER A 86 7.04 -1.60 -20.07
CA SER A 86 7.81 -0.45 -19.59
C SER A 86 9.27 -0.80 -19.46
N GLN A 87 10.13 0.19 -19.68
CA GLN A 87 11.55 0.06 -19.39
C GLN A 87 11.80 0.29 -17.88
N LEU A 88 12.86 -0.31 -17.37
CA LEU A 88 13.38 0.00 -16.05
C LEU A 88 14.14 1.35 -16.06
N PRO A 89 14.15 2.11 -14.98
CA PRO A 89 13.56 1.81 -13.67
C PRO A 89 12.04 2.08 -13.61
N ILE A 90 11.33 1.33 -12.73
CA ILE A 90 9.88 1.42 -12.59
C ILE A 90 9.42 1.26 -11.15
N VAL A 91 8.33 1.93 -10.81
CA VAL A 91 7.55 1.71 -9.57
C VAL A 91 6.27 0.93 -9.92
N VAL A 92 6.01 -0.14 -9.19
CA VAL A 92 4.86 -1.03 -9.43
C VAL A 92 3.97 -1.09 -8.21
N GLY A 93 2.74 -0.60 -8.35
CA GLY A 93 1.67 -0.75 -7.36
C GLY A 93 1.05 -2.13 -7.45
N THR A 94 1.31 -2.98 -6.47
CA THR A 94 0.91 -4.39 -6.47
C THR A 94 -0.49 -4.57 -5.93
N GLN A 95 -1.20 -5.58 -6.46
CA GLN A 95 -2.53 -5.97 -6.03
C GLN A 95 -2.59 -7.49 -5.75
N LYS A 96 -3.62 -7.92 -5.06
CA LYS A 96 -3.93 -9.34 -4.87
C LYS A 96 -4.05 -10.02 -6.24
N GLY A 97 -3.39 -11.16 -6.40
CA GLY A 97 -3.32 -11.91 -7.66
C GLY A 97 -1.97 -11.80 -8.39
N LEU A 98 -1.04 -10.98 -7.89
CA LEU A 98 0.33 -10.94 -8.44
C LEU A 98 1.06 -12.27 -8.23
N VAL A 99 0.82 -12.91 -7.10
CA VAL A 99 1.29 -14.27 -6.77
C VAL A 99 0.08 -15.08 -6.35
N GLU A 100 -0.08 -16.27 -6.93
CA GLU A 100 -1.14 -17.19 -6.55
C GLU A 100 -0.91 -17.70 -5.11
N GLU A 101 -2.01 -17.98 -4.41
CA GLU A 101 -1.95 -18.39 -2.99
C GLU A 101 -1.13 -19.67 -2.78
N SER A 102 -1.16 -20.58 -3.76
CA SER A 102 -0.38 -21.83 -3.78
C SER A 102 1.13 -21.61 -3.85
N ASP A 103 1.54 -20.49 -4.44
CA ASP A 103 2.95 -20.17 -4.71
C ASP A 103 3.55 -19.24 -3.65
N LEU A 104 2.75 -18.87 -2.65
CA LEU A 104 3.22 -18.03 -1.56
C LEU A 104 4.25 -18.76 -0.70
N ILE A 105 5.38 -18.10 -0.46
CA ILE A 105 6.39 -18.55 0.50
C ILE A 105 5.93 -18.20 1.90
N ILE A 106 5.27 -19.14 2.58
CA ILE A 106 4.78 -18.92 3.94
C ILE A 106 5.92 -19.20 4.93
N PRO A 107 6.29 -18.24 5.79
CA PRO A 107 7.34 -18.46 6.78
C PRO A 107 6.92 -19.49 7.82
N ASN A 108 7.74 -20.52 8.00
CA ASN A 108 7.57 -21.50 9.06
C ASN A 108 8.27 -21.03 10.36
N MET A 109 8.06 -21.76 11.47
CA MET A 109 8.66 -21.42 12.77
C MET A 109 10.17 -21.30 12.72
N ARG A 110 10.85 -22.17 11.97
CA ARG A 110 12.30 -22.15 11.80
C ARG A 110 12.74 -20.85 11.06
N GLY A 111 12.03 -20.46 10.01
CA GLY A 111 12.28 -19.22 9.28
C GLY A 111 12.11 -17.99 10.16
N ILE A 112 11.06 -17.96 10.99
CA ILE A 112 10.83 -16.87 11.96
C ILE A 112 11.98 -16.78 12.97
N MET A 113 12.45 -17.92 13.50
CA MET A 113 13.57 -17.93 14.43
C MET A 113 14.88 -17.49 13.78
N GLN A 114 15.15 -17.90 12.55
CA GLN A 114 16.32 -17.47 11.78
C GLN A 114 16.26 -15.97 11.44
N ALA A 115 15.08 -15.43 11.17
CA ALA A 115 14.91 -14.01 10.87
C ALA A 115 15.34 -13.09 12.04
N ARG A 116 15.22 -13.55 13.29
CA ARG A 116 15.69 -12.80 14.48
C ARG A 116 17.20 -12.56 14.50
N GLN A 117 17.96 -13.36 13.79
CA GLN A 117 19.43 -13.27 13.73
C GLN A 117 19.92 -12.44 12.52
N LYS A 118 19.00 -12.03 11.62
CA LYS A 118 19.36 -11.22 10.47
C LYS A 118 19.65 -9.78 10.88
N PRO A 119 20.66 -9.13 10.28
CA PRO A 119 20.96 -7.74 10.57
C PRO A 119 19.78 -6.84 10.14
N LEU A 120 19.44 -5.91 11.01
CA LEU A 120 18.50 -4.82 10.71
C LEU A 120 19.30 -3.55 10.47
N ASN A 121 19.33 -3.08 9.22
CA ASN A 121 19.96 -1.82 8.88
C ASN A 121 18.97 -0.68 9.12
N VAL A 122 19.33 0.23 10.02
CA VAL A 122 18.53 1.42 10.32
C VAL A 122 19.20 2.62 9.69
N PHE A 123 18.49 3.32 8.81
CA PHE A 123 18.96 4.54 8.18
C PHE A 123 18.39 5.75 8.90
N SER A 124 19.25 6.76 9.12
CA SER A 124 18.77 8.05 9.63
C SER A 124 17.92 8.74 8.58
N ALA A 125 16.73 9.16 8.99
CA ALA A 125 15.86 9.93 8.13
C ALA A 125 16.43 11.34 7.88
N GLU A 126 16.26 11.85 6.67
CA GLU A 126 16.52 13.27 6.39
C GLU A 126 15.43 14.12 7.06
N SER A 127 15.75 15.34 7.46
CA SER A 127 14.75 16.26 8.02
C SER A 127 14.03 16.96 6.89
N PHE A 128 12.70 16.80 6.83
CA PHE A 128 11.84 17.57 5.95
C PHE A 128 10.84 18.38 6.79
N GLU A 129 10.58 19.61 6.36
CA GLU A 129 9.53 20.42 6.99
C GLU A 129 8.16 19.85 6.65
N SER A 130 7.32 19.72 7.67
CA SER A 130 5.91 19.34 7.50
C SER A 130 5.13 20.53 6.97
N ALA A 131 4.29 20.29 5.97
CA ALA A 131 3.36 21.29 5.46
C ALA A 131 2.06 21.35 6.28
N THR A 132 1.83 20.34 7.14
CA THR A 132 0.65 20.24 8.01
C THR A 132 1.08 20.02 9.46
N SER A 133 0.22 20.42 10.39
CA SER A 133 0.38 20.16 11.83
C SER A 133 -0.95 19.71 12.43
N ASP A 134 -0.89 18.74 13.33
CA ASP A 134 -2.06 18.30 14.07
C ASP A 134 -2.47 19.42 15.05
N ILE A 135 -3.74 19.82 15.03
CA ILE A 135 -4.30 20.83 15.91
C ILE A 135 -4.86 20.18 17.16
N SER A 136 -5.63 19.09 16.98
CA SER A 136 -6.24 18.35 18.08
C SER A 136 -6.57 16.92 17.68
N PHE A 137 -6.63 16.03 18.67
CA PHE A 137 -7.11 14.67 18.51
C PHE A 137 -8.36 14.51 19.37
N GLU A 138 -9.46 14.10 18.76
CA GLU A 138 -10.68 13.76 19.45
C GLU A 138 -10.99 12.28 19.31
N LYS A 139 -11.33 11.67 20.43
CA LYS A 139 -11.76 10.27 20.40
C LYS A 139 -13.18 10.21 19.84
N PRO A 140 -13.45 9.34 18.84
CA PRO A 140 -14.81 9.21 18.32
C PRO A 140 -15.78 8.80 19.42
N ALA A 141 -17.02 9.28 19.34
CA ALA A 141 -18.07 8.90 20.27
C ALA A 141 -18.23 7.36 20.29
N PRO A 142 -18.46 6.75 21.46
CA PRO A 142 -18.69 5.33 21.53
C PRO A 142 -19.91 4.96 20.66
N LYS A 143 -19.80 3.88 19.91
CA LYS A 143 -20.92 3.37 19.12
C LYS A 143 -22.08 3.01 20.07
N GLY A 144 -23.30 3.39 19.69
CA GLY A 144 -24.52 2.98 20.38
C GLY A 144 -24.69 1.46 20.40
N GLN A 145 -25.58 0.98 21.23
CA GLN A 145 -25.90 -0.45 21.27
C GLN A 145 -26.51 -0.89 19.94
N VAL A 146 -26.07 -2.03 19.43
CA VAL A 146 -26.62 -2.64 18.23
C VAL A 146 -27.99 -3.27 18.60
N LYS A 147 -29.02 -2.94 17.86
CA LYS A 147 -30.33 -3.58 17.96
C LYS A 147 -30.30 -4.84 17.10
N LEU A 148 -30.40 -6.00 17.73
CA LEU A 148 -30.54 -7.29 17.04
C LEU A 148 -32.01 -7.52 16.74
N VAL A 149 -32.32 -7.81 15.49
CA VAL A 149 -33.69 -8.04 14.99
C VAL A 149 -33.71 -9.25 14.07
N ASP A 150 -34.88 -9.86 13.93
CA ASP A 150 -35.04 -10.94 12.96
C ASP A 150 -35.03 -10.42 11.52
N VAL A 151 -34.65 -11.31 10.59
CA VAL A 151 -34.48 -10.95 9.17
C VAL A 151 -35.78 -10.43 8.57
N ASP A 152 -36.93 -10.99 8.98
CA ASP A 152 -38.24 -10.61 8.46
C ASP A 152 -38.67 -9.19 8.89
N GLU A 153 -38.17 -8.70 10.01
CA GLU A 153 -38.46 -7.36 10.53
C GLU A 153 -37.45 -6.31 10.07
N LEU A 154 -36.29 -6.75 9.57
CA LEU A 154 -35.17 -5.86 9.26
C LEU A 154 -35.55 -4.75 8.27
N ILE A 155 -36.22 -5.09 7.16
CA ILE A 155 -36.58 -4.14 6.11
C ILE A 155 -37.54 -3.08 6.64
N SER A 156 -38.60 -3.51 7.33
CA SER A 156 -39.59 -2.58 7.87
C SER A 156 -39.02 -1.64 8.94
N LEU A 157 -38.01 -2.08 9.70
CA LEU A 157 -37.31 -1.25 10.68
C LEU A 157 -36.30 -0.30 10.02
N LEU A 158 -35.65 -0.70 8.93
CA LEU A 158 -34.81 0.18 8.14
C LEU A 158 -35.59 1.31 7.48
N GLU A 159 -36.82 1.04 7.02
CA GLU A 159 -37.72 2.05 6.46
C GLU A 159 -38.31 2.97 7.53
N SER A 160 -38.85 2.41 8.61
CA SER A 160 -39.67 3.16 9.58
C SER A 160 -38.84 3.82 10.68
N GLU A 161 -37.84 3.12 11.22
CA GLU A 161 -37.05 3.57 12.38
C GLU A 161 -35.72 4.21 11.92
N ALA A 162 -34.94 3.51 11.11
CA ALA A 162 -33.63 4.00 10.68
C ALA A 162 -33.70 4.99 9.50
N LYS A 163 -34.75 4.92 8.68
CA LYS A 163 -35.00 5.81 7.52
C LYS A 163 -33.81 5.88 6.56
N VAL A 164 -33.22 4.73 6.29
CA VAL A 164 -32.05 4.61 5.39
C VAL A 164 -32.38 4.01 4.04
N ILE A 165 -33.57 3.45 3.88
CA ILE A 165 -34.17 2.96 2.63
C ILE A 165 -35.59 3.45 2.48
#